data_4aef8c1cb6f0b15c54e422f9ea8b66b4
#
_entry.id   4aef8c1cb6f0b15c54e422f9ea8b66b4
#
_cell.length_a   1.000
_cell.length_b   1.000
_cell.length_c   1.000
_cell.angle_alpha   90.00
_cell.angle_beta   90.00
_cell.angle_gamma   90.00
#
_symmetry.space_group_name_H-M   'P 1'
#
loop_
_entity.id
_entity.type
_entity.pdbx_description
1 polymer ?
#
loop_
_entity_poly.entity_id
_entity_poly.type
_entity_poly.pdbx_seq_one_letter_code
_entity_poly.pdbx_strand_id
1 'polypeptide(L)'
;MPKANLIGPLNKGFQYAMKTLDGGRLGVAAMSVGVAQGCLDEAVKYAKERKQFGRRIADFQGVSFMIAEMQADVEAARQLTYHAATLKDQNSPQAGMACSIAKYFAAEAANRCAYKAVQIHGGYGYIKEYRVERLYRDARIMSIFEGTSQIQEVVIANNLLK
;
A
#
# COMPACT_ATOMS: atom_id res chain seq x y z
N MET A 1 -14.33 36.11 0.08
CA MET A 1 -13.44 35.47 -0.92
C MET A 1 -13.79 36.03 -2.29
N PRO A 2 -12.86 36.48 -3.12
CA PRO A 2 -13.13 36.97 -4.46
C PRO A 2 -13.77 35.89 -5.35
N LYS A 3 -14.73 36.28 -6.22
CA LYS A 3 -15.38 35.34 -7.14
C LYS A 3 -14.39 34.62 -8.09
N ALA A 4 -13.28 35.28 -8.42
CA ALA A 4 -12.20 34.70 -9.25
C ALA A 4 -11.50 33.48 -8.61
N ASN A 5 -11.61 33.31 -7.28
CA ASN A 5 -11.04 32.17 -6.55
C ASN A 5 -12.02 30.98 -6.43
N LEU A 6 -13.18 31.05 -7.07
CA LEU A 6 -14.12 29.94 -7.10
C LEU A 6 -13.62 28.84 -8.03
N ILE A 7 -13.43 27.63 -7.48
CA ILE A 7 -13.04 26.44 -8.25
C ILE A 7 -14.31 25.74 -8.74
N GLY A 8 -14.58 25.84 -10.03
CA GLY A 8 -15.73 25.21 -10.68
C GLY A 8 -17.08 25.86 -10.38
N PRO A 9 -18.21 25.23 -10.74
CA PRO A 9 -19.55 25.75 -10.55
C PRO A 9 -19.95 25.89 -9.08
N LEU A 10 -20.75 26.89 -8.77
CA LEU A 10 -21.27 27.12 -7.43
C LEU A 10 -22.03 25.88 -6.92
N ASN A 11 -21.91 25.57 -5.63
CA ASN A 11 -22.54 24.45 -4.94
C ASN A 11 -22.09 23.04 -5.42
N LYS A 12 -21.00 22.93 -6.17
CA LYS A 12 -20.43 21.65 -6.64
C LYS A 12 -19.14 21.22 -5.91
N GLY A 13 -18.73 21.94 -4.86
CA GLY A 13 -17.49 21.70 -4.13
C GLY A 13 -17.33 20.25 -3.63
N PHE A 14 -18.40 19.64 -3.10
CA PHE A 14 -18.36 18.24 -2.64
C PHE A 14 -18.02 17.26 -3.77
N GLN A 15 -18.56 17.48 -4.97
CA GLN A 15 -18.26 16.62 -6.13
C GLN A 15 -16.79 16.75 -6.55
N TYR A 16 -16.21 17.96 -6.49
CA TYR A 16 -14.80 18.17 -6.76
C TYR A 16 -13.91 17.51 -5.70
N ALA A 17 -14.28 17.61 -4.44
CA ALA A 17 -13.57 16.93 -3.34
C ALA A 17 -13.55 15.41 -3.57
N MET A 18 -14.68 14.79 -3.93
CA MET A 18 -14.73 13.35 -4.22
C MET A 18 -13.85 12.94 -5.40
N LYS A 19 -13.84 13.71 -6.49
CA LYS A 19 -12.94 13.46 -7.65
C LYS A 19 -11.47 13.57 -7.26
N THR A 20 -11.11 14.51 -6.39
CA THR A 20 -9.74 14.67 -5.88
C THR A 20 -9.32 13.46 -5.06
N LEU A 21 -10.22 12.95 -4.19
CA LEU A 21 -9.97 11.74 -3.40
C LEU A 21 -9.74 10.50 -4.27
N ASP A 22 -10.43 10.36 -5.40
CA ASP A 22 -10.18 9.23 -6.33
C ASP A 22 -8.75 9.27 -6.89
N GLY A 23 -8.21 10.48 -7.12
CA GLY A 23 -6.80 10.66 -7.48
C GLY A 23 -5.85 10.33 -6.33
N GLY A 24 -6.18 10.80 -5.13
CA GLY A 24 -5.41 10.53 -3.91
C GLY A 24 -5.32 9.04 -3.58
N ARG A 25 -6.41 8.29 -3.73
CA ARG A 25 -6.43 6.83 -3.52
C ARG A 25 -5.41 6.09 -4.39
N LEU A 26 -5.32 6.43 -5.67
CA LEU A 26 -4.32 5.84 -6.56
C LEU A 26 -2.89 6.21 -6.14
N GLY A 27 -2.66 7.45 -5.74
CA GLY A 27 -1.38 7.90 -5.20
C GLY A 27 -0.97 7.12 -3.95
N VAL A 28 -1.90 6.89 -3.01
CA VAL A 28 -1.65 6.08 -1.81
C VAL A 28 -1.39 4.61 -2.16
N ALA A 29 -2.10 4.04 -3.14
CA ALA A 29 -1.81 2.69 -3.62
C ALA A 29 -0.37 2.58 -4.13
N ALA A 30 0.09 3.53 -4.94
CA ALA A 30 1.47 3.56 -5.45
C ALA A 30 2.51 3.73 -4.32
N MET A 31 2.26 4.62 -3.34
CA MET A 31 3.10 4.76 -2.15
C MET A 31 3.18 3.45 -1.36
N SER A 32 2.04 2.78 -1.17
CA SER A 32 1.97 1.50 -0.45
C SER A 32 2.77 0.40 -1.14
N VAL A 33 2.72 0.32 -2.48
CA VAL A 33 3.57 -0.60 -3.26
C VAL A 33 5.05 -0.29 -3.02
N GLY A 34 5.44 0.99 -3.01
CA GLY A 34 6.82 1.39 -2.74
C GLY A 34 7.29 1.01 -1.34
N VAL A 35 6.45 1.19 -0.32
CA VAL A 35 6.75 0.77 1.06
C VAL A 35 6.86 -0.75 1.17
N ALA A 36 5.92 -1.50 0.58
CA ALA A 36 5.96 -2.95 0.57
C ALA A 36 7.21 -3.51 -0.11
N GLN A 37 7.59 -2.94 -1.26
CA GLN A 37 8.82 -3.28 -1.97
C GLN A 37 10.06 -2.98 -1.11
N GLY A 38 10.15 -1.80 -0.50
CA GLY A 38 11.25 -1.45 0.39
C GLY A 38 11.39 -2.41 1.58
N CYS A 39 10.27 -2.85 2.16
CA CYS A 39 10.25 -3.86 3.22
C CYS A 39 10.79 -5.22 2.73
N LEU A 40 10.38 -5.63 1.53
CA LEU A 40 10.85 -6.87 0.91
C LEU A 40 12.36 -6.82 0.62
N ASP A 41 12.85 -5.74 0.04
CA ASP A 41 14.25 -5.56 -0.30
C ASP A 41 15.16 -5.66 0.94
N GLU A 42 14.78 -4.96 2.03
CA GLU A 42 15.50 -5.01 3.31
C GLU A 42 15.46 -6.44 3.92
N ALA A 43 14.29 -7.08 3.88
CA ALA A 43 14.13 -8.44 4.40
C ALA A 43 14.99 -9.46 3.65
N VAL A 44 14.99 -9.40 2.31
CA VAL A 44 15.80 -10.28 1.45
C VAL A 44 17.29 -10.06 1.69
N LYS A 45 17.72 -8.79 1.76
CA LYS A 45 19.13 -8.45 2.04
C LYS A 45 19.55 -9.03 3.37
N TYR A 46 18.83 -8.73 4.43
CA TYR A 46 19.16 -9.19 5.78
C TYR A 46 19.16 -10.72 5.88
N ALA A 47 18.16 -11.38 5.30
CA ALA A 47 18.07 -12.85 5.34
C ALA A 47 19.24 -13.55 4.65
N LYS A 48 19.81 -12.95 3.60
CA LYS A 48 20.99 -13.47 2.89
C LYS A 48 22.31 -13.26 3.66
N GLU A 49 22.41 -12.20 4.44
CA GLU A 49 23.60 -11.81 5.17
C GLU A 49 23.65 -12.42 6.58
N ARG A 50 22.54 -12.44 7.29
CA ARG A 50 22.46 -12.91 8.68
C ARG A 50 22.61 -14.42 8.76
N LYS A 51 23.51 -14.87 9.65
CA LYS A 51 23.73 -16.29 9.94
C LYS A 51 23.35 -16.61 11.37
N GLN A 52 22.64 -17.73 11.57
CA GLN A 52 22.34 -18.34 12.86
C GLN A 52 22.31 -19.87 12.69
N PHE A 53 22.65 -20.59 13.74
CA PHE A 53 22.68 -22.06 13.73
C PHE A 53 23.52 -22.64 12.58
N GLY A 54 24.66 -21.99 12.28
CA GLY A 54 25.64 -22.43 11.28
C GLY A 54 25.28 -22.16 9.82
N ARG A 55 24.13 -21.50 9.50
CA ARG A 55 23.69 -21.20 8.14
C ARG A 55 23.01 -19.83 8.04
N ARG A 56 22.75 -19.36 6.81
CA ARG A 56 21.99 -18.12 6.58
C ARG A 56 20.56 -18.29 7.07
N ILE A 57 19.94 -17.23 7.59
CA ILE A 57 18.53 -17.33 7.99
C ILE A 57 17.60 -17.51 6.79
N ALA A 58 17.99 -17.12 5.59
CA ALA A 58 17.28 -17.40 4.35
C ALA A 58 17.07 -18.90 4.08
N ASP A 59 17.94 -19.76 4.61
CA ASP A 59 17.91 -21.21 4.40
C ASP A 59 16.88 -21.93 5.30
N PHE A 60 16.19 -21.18 6.19
CA PHE A 60 15.10 -21.69 7.00
C PHE A 60 13.76 -21.44 6.32
N GLN A 61 12.92 -22.47 6.19
CA GLN A 61 11.59 -22.37 5.56
C GLN A 61 10.70 -21.30 6.16
N GLY A 62 10.71 -21.14 7.49
CA GLY A 62 9.93 -20.11 8.15
C GLY A 62 10.27 -18.70 7.68
N VAL A 63 11.53 -18.43 7.30
CA VAL A 63 11.96 -17.14 6.74
C VAL A 63 11.66 -17.06 5.25
N SER A 64 12.02 -18.10 4.48
CA SER A 64 11.81 -18.11 3.02
C SER A 64 10.33 -18.02 2.64
N PHE A 65 9.41 -18.62 3.43
CA PHE A 65 7.98 -18.51 3.21
C PHE A 65 7.47 -17.08 3.45
N MET A 66 7.92 -16.42 4.51
CA MET A 66 7.57 -15.01 4.72
C MET A 66 8.00 -14.12 3.55
N ILE A 67 9.21 -14.35 3.00
CA ILE A 67 9.72 -13.60 1.84
C ILE A 67 8.87 -13.90 0.59
N ALA A 68 8.49 -15.15 0.36
CA ALA A 68 7.63 -15.53 -0.77
C ALA A 68 6.24 -14.88 -0.69
N GLU A 69 5.64 -14.86 0.50
CA GLU A 69 4.36 -14.18 0.74
C GLU A 69 4.48 -12.65 0.52
N MET A 70 5.57 -12.03 0.98
CA MET A 70 5.84 -10.61 0.75
C MET A 70 5.94 -10.31 -0.76
N GLN A 71 6.65 -11.15 -1.52
CA GLN A 71 6.77 -10.99 -2.97
C GLN A 71 5.40 -11.09 -3.66
N ALA A 72 4.57 -12.05 -3.26
CA ALA A 72 3.21 -12.20 -3.81
C ALA A 72 2.35 -10.98 -3.50
N ASP A 73 2.38 -10.47 -2.26
CA ASP A 73 1.68 -9.26 -1.86
C ASP A 73 2.11 -8.03 -2.67
N VAL A 74 3.42 -7.84 -2.85
CA VAL A 74 3.99 -6.71 -3.62
C VAL A 74 3.55 -6.77 -5.08
N GLU A 75 3.64 -7.94 -5.71
CA GLU A 75 3.28 -8.09 -7.12
C GLU A 75 1.78 -7.89 -7.34
N ALA A 76 0.94 -8.49 -6.51
CA ALA A 76 -0.51 -8.30 -6.60
C ALA A 76 -0.91 -6.83 -6.41
N ALA A 77 -0.33 -6.15 -5.41
CA ALA A 77 -0.57 -4.73 -5.16
C ALA A 77 -0.14 -3.86 -6.35
N ARG A 78 1.01 -4.16 -6.96
CA ARG A 78 1.54 -3.46 -8.14
C ARG A 78 0.61 -3.60 -9.34
N GLN A 79 0.17 -4.81 -9.65
CA GLN A 79 -0.72 -5.06 -10.79
C GLN A 79 -2.07 -4.37 -10.62
N LEU A 80 -2.66 -4.44 -9.42
CA LEU A 80 -3.90 -3.72 -9.11
C LEU A 80 -3.74 -2.20 -9.26
N THR A 81 -2.59 -1.66 -8.83
CA THR A 81 -2.30 -0.21 -8.94
C THR A 81 -2.16 0.21 -10.40
N TYR A 82 -1.42 -0.55 -11.21
CA TYR A 82 -1.27 -0.26 -12.65
C TYR A 82 -2.59 -0.41 -13.40
N HIS A 83 -3.37 -1.43 -13.09
CA HIS A 83 -4.70 -1.59 -13.67
C HIS A 83 -5.61 -0.39 -13.38
N ALA A 84 -5.65 0.07 -12.11
CA ALA A 84 -6.42 1.25 -11.72
C ALA A 84 -5.94 2.53 -12.43
N ALA A 85 -4.61 2.70 -12.57
CA ALA A 85 -4.03 3.83 -13.31
C ALA A 85 -4.47 3.82 -14.78
N THR A 86 -4.38 2.67 -15.45
CA THR A 86 -4.79 2.51 -16.85
C THR A 86 -6.28 2.85 -17.04
N LEU A 87 -7.15 2.34 -16.17
CA LEU A 87 -8.58 2.66 -16.25
C LEU A 87 -8.85 4.15 -16.02
N LYS A 88 -8.08 4.78 -15.14
CA LYS A 88 -8.20 6.21 -14.88
C LYS A 88 -7.76 7.05 -16.09
N ASP A 89 -6.65 6.71 -16.74
CA ASP A 89 -6.16 7.40 -17.93
C ASP A 89 -7.13 7.27 -19.11
N GLN A 90 -7.84 6.14 -19.20
CA GLN A 90 -8.89 5.89 -20.17
C GLN A 90 -10.24 6.55 -19.83
N ASN A 91 -10.36 7.26 -18.71
CA ASN A 91 -11.62 7.79 -18.18
C ASN A 91 -12.72 6.73 -18.06
N SER A 92 -12.35 5.50 -17.74
CA SER A 92 -13.27 4.39 -17.57
C SER A 92 -14.27 4.64 -16.43
N PRO A 93 -15.57 4.29 -16.57
CA PRO A 93 -16.52 4.35 -15.47
C PRO A 93 -16.16 3.43 -14.29
N GLN A 94 -15.30 2.44 -14.51
CA GLN A 94 -14.81 1.51 -13.48
C GLN A 94 -13.61 2.06 -12.69
N ALA A 95 -13.01 3.18 -13.10
CA ALA A 95 -11.79 3.72 -12.50
C ALA A 95 -11.90 3.98 -11.00
N GLY A 96 -13.03 4.55 -10.54
CA GLY A 96 -13.25 4.85 -9.11
C GLY A 96 -13.24 3.58 -8.24
N MET A 97 -13.91 2.52 -8.68
CA MET A 97 -13.90 1.23 -7.98
C MET A 97 -12.51 0.59 -8.02
N ALA A 98 -11.85 0.60 -9.16
CA ALA A 98 -10.50 0.05 -9.31
C ALA A 98 -9.48 0.78 -8.41
N CYS A 99 -9.55 2.12 -8.30
CA CYS A 99 -8.71 2.90 -7.38
C CYS A 99 -8.97 2.52 -5.92
N SER A 100 -10.23 2.27 -5.53
CA SER A 100 -10.56 1.82 -4.18
C SER A 100 -10.02 0.42 -3.87
N ILE A 101 -10.14 -0.51 -4.81
CA ILE A 101 -9.58 -1.87 -4.70
C ILE A 101 -8.06 -1.80 -4.58
N ALA A 102 -7.39 -1.05 -5.46
CA ALA A 102 -5.94 -0.90 -5.43
C ALA A 102 -5.45 -0.31 -4.11
N LYS A 103 -6.08 0.79 -3.65
CA LYS A 103 -5.73 1.44 -2.37
C LYS A 103 -5.93 0.50 -1.19
N TYR A 104 -7.06 -0.19 -1.11
CA TYR A 104 -7.37 -1.14 -0.05
C TYR A 104 -6.31 -2.24 0.00
N PHE A 105 -6.14 -2.96 -1.10
CA PHE A 105 -5.22 -4.10 -1.15
C PHE A 105 -3.76 -3.68 -0.90
N ALA A 106 -3.27 -2.62 -1.57
CA ALA A 106 -1.88 -2.19 -1.45
C ALA A 106 -1.55 -1.69 -0.03
N ALA A 107 -2.48 -0.97 0.62
CA ALA A 107 -2.29 -0.49 1.99
C ALA A 107 -2.18 -1.66 2.99
N GLU A 108 -3.04 -2.66 2.87
CA GLU A 108 -2.98 -3.86 3.72
C GLU A 108 -1.73 -4.72 3.42
N ALA A 109 -1.35 -4.87 2.15
CA ALA A 109 -0.12 -5.54 1.74
C ALA A 109 1.12 -4.86 2.32
N ALA A 110 1.19 -3.51 2.30
CA ALA A 110 2.29 -2.75 2.88
C ALA A 110 2.42 -3.00 4.39
N ASN A 111 1.31 -3.03 5.13
CA ASN A 111 1.30 -3.34 6.56
C ASN A 111 1.77 -4.79 6.82
N ARG A 112 1.31 -5.79 6.04
CA ARG A 112 1.77 -7.17 6.17
C ARG A 112 3.26 -7.33 5.86
N CYS A 113 3.74 -6.68 4.79
CA CYS A 113 5.15 -6.69 4.42
C CYS A 113 6.02 -6.03 5.50
N ALA A 114 5.59 -4.90 6.05
CA ALA A 114 6.32 -4.20 7.09
C ALA A 114 6.41 -5.04 8.38
N TYR A 115 5.32 -5.69 8.78
CA TYR A 115 5.31 -6.62 9.91
C TYR A 115 6.31 -7.78 9.70
N LYS A 116 6.27 -8.42 8.52
CA LYS A 116 7.16 -9.54 8.21
C LYS A 116 8.63 -9.12 8.12
N ALA A 117 8.91 -7.92 7.59
CA ALA A 117 10.26 -7.41 7.52
C ALA A 117 10.88 -7.22 8.92
N VAL A 118 10.15 -6.64 9.87
CA VAL A 118 10.58 -6.54 11.27
C VAL A 118 10.76 -7.91 11.89
N GLN A 119 9.83 -8.84 11.64
CA GLN A 119 9.89 -10.21 12.16
C GLN A 119 11.13 -10.96 11.66
N ILE A 120 11.50 -10.83 10.37
CA ILE A 120 12.70 -11.45 9.79
C ILE A 120 13.97 -10.89 10.41
N HIS A 121 14.00 -9.59 10.74
CA HIS A 121 15.14 -8.96 11.42
C HIS A 121 15.21 -9.33 12.91
N GLY A 122 14.10 -9.80 13.51
CA GLY A 122 14.02 -10.07 14.94
C GLY A 122 14.28 -8.81 15.77
N GLY A 123 15.02 -8.91 16.87
CA GLY A 123 15.34 -7.77 17.72
C GLY A 123 16.02 -6.60 17.00
N TYR A 124 16.80 -6.88 15.98
CA TYR A 124 17.43 -5.84 15.14
C TYR A 124 16.41 -5.05 14.31
N GLY A 125 15.27 -5.62 13.98
CA GLY A 125 14.19 -4.89 13.30
C GLY A 125 13.46 -3.86 14.16
N TYR A 126 13.74 -3.83 15.47
CA TYR A 126 13.11 -2.92 16.44
C TYR A 126 13.97 -1.69 16.76
N ILE A 127 15.21 -1.64 16.32
CA ILE A 127 16.14 -0.55 16.60
C ILE A 127 16.30 0.39 15.40
N LYS A 128 16.59 1.66 15.65
CA LYS A 128 16.58 2.73 14.61
C LYS A 128 17.68 2.61 13.57
N GLU A 129 18.71 1.83 13.83
CA GLU A 129 19.82 1.55 12.92
C GLU A 129 19.40 0.72 11.72
N TYR A 130 18.28 0.00 11.82
CA TYR A 130 17.68 -0.77 10.72
C TYR A 130 16.43 -0.09 10.20
N ARG A 131 16.38 0.13 8.90
CA ARG A 131 15.32 0.88 8.23
C ARG A 131 13.91 0.31 8.42
N VAL A 132 13.79 -0.98 8.69
CA VAL A 132 12.50 -1.69 8.77
C VAL A 132 11.62 -1.20 9.93
N GLU A 133 12.20 -0.70 11.04
CA GLU A 133 11.42 -0.12 12.15
C GLU A 133 10.65 1.13 11.68
N ARG A 134 11.30 1.98 10.86
CA ARG A 134 10.67 3.17 10.31
C ARG A 134 9.62 2.80 9.26
N LEU A 135 9.93 1.87 8.36
CA LEU A 135 8.98 1.39 7.36
C LEU A 135 7.73 0.79 8.02
N TYR A 136 7.89 0.13 9.17
CA TYR A 136 6.75 -0.40 9.94
C TYR A 136 5.83 0.71 10.46
N ARG A 137 6.41 1.77 11.02
CA ARG A 137 5.64 2.93 11.48
C ARG A 137 4.97 3.66 10.31
N ASP A 138 5.70 3.87 9.23
CA ASP A 138 5.22 4.59 8.06
C ASP A 138 4.14 3.81 7.28
N ALA A 139 4.21 2.47 7.24
CA ALA A 139 3.20 1.64 6.59
C ALA A 139 1.81 1.80 7.22
N ARG A 140 1.74 2.07 8.53
CA ARG A 140 0.45 2.08 9.25
C ARG A 140 -0.51 3.14 8.73
N ILE A 141 -0.03 4.31 8.32
CA ILE A 141 -0.89 5.39 7.84
C ILE A 141 -1.59 5.05 6.52
N MET A 142 -1.02 4.15 5.71
CA MET A 142 -1.55 3.81 4.38
C MET A 142 -2.98 3.27 4.43
N SER A 143 -3.36 2.57 5.49
CA SER A 143 -4.72 2.05 5.68
C SER A 143 -5.68 3.04 6.37
N ILE A 144 -5.22 4.26 6.70
CA ILE A 144 -6.00 5.25 7.44
C ILE A 144 -6.36 6.46 6.56
N PHE A 145 -5.38 7.13 5.98
CA PHE A 145 -5.61 8.38 5.24
C PHE A 145 -6.18 8.13 3.83
N GLU A 146 -6.69 9.20 3.18
CA GLU A 146 -7.37 9.14 1.85
C GLU A 146 -8.55 8.15 1.82
N GLY A 147 -9.21 8.01 2.95
CA GLY A 147 -10.28 7.03 3.21
C GLY A 147 -9.73 5.73 3.77
N THR A 148 -10.18 5.38 4.98
CA THR A 148 -9.75 4.15 5.67
C THR A 148 -10.03 2.90 4.82
N SER A 149 -9.40 1.77 5.18
CA SER A 149 -9.69 0.47 4.55
C SER A 149 -11.18 0.17 4.56
N GLN A 150 -11.89 0.45 5.66
CA GLN A 150 -13.34 0.26 5.78
C GLN A 150 -14.14 1.16 4.81
N ILE A 151 -13.70 2.39 4.58
CA ILE A 151 -14.33 3.27 3.58
C ILE A 151 -14.11 2.73 2.17
N GLN A 152 -12.94 2.14 1.86
CA GLN A 152 -12.75 1.49 0.56
C GLN A 152 -13.68 0.29 0.39
N GLU A 153 -13.85 -0.54 1.44
CA GLU A 153 -14.80 -1.66 1.44
C GLU A 153 -16.24 -1.19 1.17
N VAL A 154 -16.69 -0.09 1.80
CA VAL A 154 -18.00 0.51 1.55
C VAL A 154 -18.14 0.95 0.09
N VAL A 155 -17.11 1.60 -0.48
CA VAL A 155 -17.14 2.03 -1.89
C VAL A 155 -17.24 0.83 -2.83
N ILE A 156 -16.44 -0.21 -2.59
CA ILE A 156 -16.43 -1.44 -3.40
C ILE A 156 -17.81 -2.14 -3.32
N ALA A 157 -18.29 -2.36 -2.10
CA ALA A 157 -19.58 -3.02 -1.87
C ALA A 157 -20.75 -2.27 -2.53
N ASN A 158 -20.79 -0.95 -2.40
CA ASN A 158 -21.82 -0.12 -3.01
C ASN A 158 -21.81 -0.15 -4.55
N ASN A 159 -20.67 -0.42 -5.18
CA ASN A 159 -20.60 -0.59 -6.63
C ASN A 159 -21.08 -1.98 -7.10
N LEU A 160 -20.96 -2.99 -6.25
CA LEU A 160 -21.37 -4.37 -6.56
C LEU A 160 -22.84 -4.67 -6.24
N LEU A 161 -23.40 -3.97 -5.24
CA LEU A 161 -24.73 -4.25 -4.69
C LEU A 161 -25.82 -3.28 -5.21
N LYS A 162 -25.49 -2.38 -6.11
CA LYS A 162 -26.45 -1.54 -6.86
C LYS A 162 -26.92 -2.27 -8.10
#